data_bf9c6f0b2144e6d078e83c80ef951bcd
#
_entry.id   bf9c6f0b2144e6d078e83c80ef951bcd
#
_cell.length_a   1.000
_cell.length_b   1.000
_cell.length_c   1.000
_cell.angle_alpha   90.00
_cell.angle_beta   90.00
_cell.angle_gamma   90.00
#
_symmetry.space_group_name_H-M   'P 1'
#
loop_
_entity.id
_entity.type
_entity.pdbx_description
1 polymer ?
#
loop_
_entity_poly.entity_id
_entity_poly.type
_entity_poly.pdbx_seq_one_letter_code
_entity_poly.pdbx_strand_id
1 'polypeptide(L)'
;MTSAIRVRRSTTAQGAADDAAAWVAARAVALIERTGRFVWAVSGGSTPAVFLESLATHDQVDWSAVHLFQVDERIAPAGSRDRNDTMIRERFVDHR
;
A
#
# COMPACT_ATOMS: atom_id res chain seq x y z
N MET A 1 14.01 22.29 12.95
CA MET A 1 13.11 21.23 13.46
C MET A 1 13.71 19.86 13.20
N THR A 2 13.78 19.03 14.21
CA THR A 2 14.36 17.70 14.10
C THR A 2 13.26 16.68 13.84
N SER A 3 13.40 15.88 12.79
CA SER A 3 12.52 14.74 12.53
C SER A 3 13.02 13.52 13.26
N ALA A 4 12.14 12.81 13.95
CA ALA A 4 12.47 11.56 14.61
C ALA A 4 12.03 10.38 13.74
N ILE A 5 12.90 9.39 13.58
CA ILE A 5 12.56 8.13 12.94
C ILE A 5 11.87 7.27 13.99
N ARG A 6 10.67 6.80 13.67
CA ARG A 6 9.93 5.87 14.51
C ARG A 6 10.05 4.47 13.93
N VAL A 7 10.43 3.53 14.76
CA VAL A 7 10.56 2.12 14.35
C VAL A 7 9.52 1.32 15.12
N ARG A 8 8.69 0.59 14.40
CA ARG A 8 7.75 -0.37 14.97
C ARG A 8 8.23 -1.77 14.63
N ARG A 9 8.18 -2.65 15.60
CA ARG A 9 8.62 -4.04 15.44
C ARG A 9 7.47 -4.98 15.71
N SER A 10 7.42 -6.06 14.94
CA SER A 10 6.46 -7.14 15.10
C SER A 10 7.22 -8.45 15.19
N THR A 11 6.61 -9.46 15.79
CA THR A 11 7.24 -10.76 15.96
C THR A 11 7.18 -11.62 14.70
N THR A 12 6.30 -11.25 13.74
CA THR A 12 6.12 -11.98 12.48
C THR A 12 6.08 -11.02 11.30
N ALA A 13 6.38 -11.53 10.10
CA ALA A 13 6.26 -10.75 8.89
C ALA A 13 4.80 -10.34 8.63
N GLN A 14 3.84 -11.23 8.88
CA GLN A 14 2.43 -10.91 8.74
C GLN A 14 2.00 -9.81 9.70
N GLY A 15 2.44 -9.86 10.94
CA GLY A 15 2.16 -8.82 11.94
C GLY A 15 2.72 -7.47 11.53
N ALA A 16 3.93 -7.44 10.98
CA ALA A 16 4.52 -6.21 10.47
C ALA A 16 3.72 -5.63 9.29
N ALA A 17 3.26 -6.49 8.38
CA ALA A 17 2.44 -6.08 7.25
C ALA A 17 1.09 -5.53 7.71
N ASP A 18 0.45 -6.18 8.67
CA ASP A 18 -0.83 -5.75 9.22
C ASP A 18 -0.71 -4.42 9.96
N ASP A 19 0.34 -4.23 10.74
CA ASP A 19 0.60 -2.96 11.41
C ASP A 19 0.84 -1.83 10.43
N ALA A 20 1.63 -2.08 9.40
CA ALA A 20 1.89 -1.09 8.36
C ALA A 20 0.61 -0.72 7.61
N ALA A 21 -0.21 -1.72 7.27
CA ALA A 21 -1.48 -1.49 6.59
C ALA A 21 -2.44 -0.65 7.44
N ALA A 22 -2.56 -0.94 8.73
CA ALA A 22 -3.39 -0.17 9.63
C ALA A 22 -2.91 1.28 9.73
N TRP A 23 -1.61 1.49 9.81
CA TRP A 23 -1.02 2.83 9.87
C TRP A 23 -1.30 3.62 8.59
N VAL A 24 -1.08 3.00 7.42
CA VAL A 24 -1.34 3.65 6.13
C VAL A 24 -2.82 3.96 5.96
N ALA A 25 -3.72 3.03 6.34
CA ALA A 25 -5.16 3.26 6.27
C ALA A 25 -5.58 4.47 7.11
N ALA A 26 -5.06 4.59 8.32
CA ALA A 26 -5.36 5.73 9.19
C ALA A 26 -4.84 7.04 8.60
N ARG A 27 -3.64 7.04 8.01
CA ARG A 27 -3.08 8.22 7.32
C ARG A 27 -3.92 8.59 6.10
N ALA A 28 -4.37 7.60 5.35
CA ALA A 28 -5.22 7.84 4.17
C ALA A 28 -6.53 8.52 4.58
N VAL A 29 -7.19 8.01 5.62
CA VAL A 29 -8.43 8.62 6.13
C VAL A 29 -8.18 10.07 6.53
N ALA A 30 -7.13 10.34 7.30
CA ALA A 30 -6.83 11.69 7.77
C ALA A 30 -6.51 12.66 6.62
N LEU A 31 -5.74 12.22 5.62
CA LEU A 31 -5.38 13.06 4.49
C LEU A 31 -6.56 13.31 3.56
N ILE A 32 -7.42 12.32 3.34
CA ILE A 32 -8.62 12.48 2.53
C ILE A 32 -9.57 13.48 3.20
N GLU A 33 -9.73 13.42 4.51
CA GLU A 33 -10.54 14.42 5.24
C GLU A 33 -9.99 15.83 5.10
N ARG A 34 -8.67 15.98 5.14
CA ARG A 34 -8.02 17.30 5.09
C ARG A 34 -7.89 17.87 3.68
N THR A 35 -7.55 17.02 2.70
CA THR A 35 -7.15 17.49 1.37
C THR A 35 -8.02 16.93 0.24
N GLY A 36 -8.90 16.00 0.53
CA GLY A 36 -9.78 15.37 -0.45
C GLY A 36 -9.15 14.21 -1.20
N ARG A 37 -7.88 13.88 -0.95
CA ARG A 37 -7.20 12.79 -1.65
C ARG A 37 -6.02 12.24 -0.85
N PHE A 38 -5.63 11.01 -1.20
CA PHE A 38 -4.42 10.38 -0.71
C PHE A 38 -3.58 9.92 -1.90
N VAL A 39 -2.38 10.48 -2.03
CA VAL A 39 -1.45 10.16 -3.11
C VAL A 39 -0.26 9.43 -2.51
N TRP A 40 0.10 8.27 -3.07
CA TRP A 40 1.21 7.47 -2.54
C TRP A 40 1.85 6.62 -3.63
N ALA A 41 3.06 6.17 -3.36
CA ALA A 41 3.81 5.31 -4.26
C ALA A 41 4.15 3.99 -3.55
N VAL A 42 4.09 2.89 -4.26
CA VAL A 42 4.29 1.55 -3.71
C VAL A 42 5.30 0.77 -4.54
N SER A 43 6.09 -0.06 -3.86
CA SER A 43 7.05 -0.97 -4.47
C SER A 43 6.38 -2.31 -4.80
N GLY A 44 6.96 -3.02 -5.77
CA GLY A 44 6.62 -4.41 -6.03
C GLY A 44 7.37 -5.37 -5.11
N GLY A 45 7.10 -6.66 -5.28
CA GLY A 45 7.77 -7.73 -4.55
C GLY A 45 6.87 -8.45 -3.57
N SER A 46 7.38 -9.52 -2.94
CA SER A 46 6.59 -10.38 -2.06
C SER A 46 6.22 -9.71 -0.74
N THR A 47 7.12 -8.92 -0.17
CA THR A 47 6.84 -8.20 1.08
C THR A 47 5.76 -7.15 0.91
N PRO A 48 5.83 -6.24 -0.08
CA PRO A 48 4.72 -5.33 -0.35
C PRO A 48 3.41 -6.04 -0.70
N ALA A 49 3.46 -7.22 -1.34
CA ALA A 49 2.23 -7.96 -1.68
C ALA A 49 1.42 -8.30 -0.43
N VAL A 50 2.05 -8.79 0.63
CA VAL A 50 1.38 -9.14 1.89
C VAL A 50 0.79 -7.89 2.56
N PHE A 51 1.52 -6.79 2.54
CA PHE A 51 1.06 -5.51 3.04
C PHE A 51 -0.17 -5.01 2.25
N LEU A 52 -0.12 -5.09 0.93
CA LEU A 52 -1.22 -4.62 0.08
C LEU A 52 -2.49 -5.45 0.27
N GLU A 53 -2.37 -6.77 0.45
CA GLU A 53 -3.52 -7.61 0.77
C GLU A 53 -4.18 -7.20 2.09
N SER A 54 -3.37 -6.94 3.10
CA SER A 54 -3.87 -6.47 4.39
C SER A 54 -4.54 -5.10 4.27
N LEU A 55 -3.91 -4.19 3.52
CA LEU A 55 -4.46 -2.84 3.31
C LEU A 55 -5.81 -2.87 2.61
N ALA A 56 -5.99 -3.79 1.66
CA ALA A 56 -7.23 -3.92 0.91
C ALA A 56 -8.44 -4.28 1.78
N THR A 57 -8.22 -4.78 3.00
CA THR A 57 -9.31 -5.11 3.93
C THR A 57 -9.84 -3.91 4.71
N HIS A 58 -9.23 -2.75 4.60
CA HIS A 58 -9.59 -1.56 5.36
C HIS A 58 -10.69 -0.76 4.67
N ASP A 59 -11.94 -1.00 5.04
CA ASP A 59 -13.12 -0.40 4.41
C ASP A 59 -13.37 1.05 4.80
N GLN A 60 -12.72 1.54 5.86
CA GLN A 60 -12.86 2.93 6.29
C GLN A 60 -12.22 3.94 5.33
N VAL A 61 -11.35 3.48 4.44
CA VAL A 61 -10.70 4.34 3.46
C VAL A 61 -11.63 4.55 2.27
N ASP A 62 -11.80 5.80 1.87
CA ASP A 62 -12.47 6.10 0.60
C ASP A 62 -11.48 5.86 -0.55
N TRP A 63 -11.50 4.66 -1.08
CA TRP A 63 -10.56 4.24 -2.11
C TRP A 63 -10.72 5.00 -3.43
N SER A 64 -11.88 5.62 -3.67
CA SER A 64 -12.08 6.46 -4.84
C SER A 64 -11.27 7.75 -4.79
N ALA A 65 -10.81 8.15 -3.61
CA ALA A 65 -9.96 9.32 -3.39
C ALA A 65 -8.47 8.98 -3.33
N VAL A 66 -8.10 7.74 -3.59
CA VAL A 66 -6.70 7.26 -3.51
C VAL A 66 -6.08 7.23 -4.90
N HIS A 67 -4.90 7.83 -5.01
CA HIS A 67 -4.09 7.83 -6.23
C HIS A 67 -2.81 7.05 -5.97
N LEU A 68 -2.69 5.89 -6.58
CA LEU A 68 -1.56 4.99 -6.39
C LEU A 68 -0.60 5.08 -7.57
N PHE A 69 0.68 5.26 -7.25
CA PHE A 69 1.77 5.26 -8.22
C PHE A 69 2.74 4.13 -7.88
N GLN A 70 3.48 3.68 -8.88
CA GLN A 70 4.54 2.70 -8.69
C GLN A 70 5.89 3.40 -8.52
N VAL A 71 6.71 2.87 -7.62
CA VAL A 71 8.08 3.37 -7.44
C VAL A 71 8.91 3.00 -8.66
N ASP A 72 8.76 1.77 -9.15
CA ASP A 72 9.43 1.28 -10.35
C ASP A 72 8.60 0.20 -11.03
N GLU A 73 9.04 -0.23 -12.21
CA GLU A 73 8.42 -1.33 -12.93
C GLU A 73 9.48 -2.17 -13.63
N ARG A 74 9.15 -3.43 -13.90
CA ARG A 74 10.00 -4.36 -14.63
C ARG A 74 9.67 -4.35 -16.11
N ILE A 75 10.69 -4.49 -16.95
CA ILE A 75 10.52 -4.60 -18.39
C ILE A 75 10.04 -6.01 -18.70
N ALA A 76 8.73 -6.16 -18.92
CA ALA A 76 8.08 -7.44 -19.20
C ALA A 76 6.74 -7.16 -19.87
N PRO A 77 6.16 -8.15 -20.58
CA PRO A 77 4.83 -7.97 -21.20
C PRO A 77 3.76 -7.67 -20.16
N ALA A 78 2.74 -6.92 -20.56
CA ALA A 78 1.57 -6.66 -19.74
C ALA A 78 0.92 -7.98 -19.31
N GLY A 79 0.54 -8.09 -18.05
CA GLY A 79 -0.03 -9.31 -17.46
C GLY A 79 1.01 -10.34 -17.01
N SER A 80 2.28 -10.14 -17.32
CA SER A 80 3.35 -11.03 -16.87
C SER A 80 3.49 -10.97 -15.34
N ARG A 81 3.80 -12.12 -14.74
CA ARG A 81 4.10 -12.19 -13.30
C ARG A 81 5.39 -11.46 -12.92
N ASP A 82 6.22 -11.15 -13.90
CA ASP A 82 7.45 -10.38 -13.68
C ASP A 82 7.19 -8.89 -13.50
N ARG A 83 5.98 -8.42 -13.85
CA ARG A 83 5.62 -7.02 -13.69
C ARG A 83 5.04 -6.75 -12.30
N ASN A 84 5.50 -5.66 -11.71
CA ASN A 84 4.96 -5.18 -10.43
C ASN A 84 3.48 -4.79 -10.56
N ASP A 85 3.08 -4.22 -11.68
CA ASP A 85 1.70 -3.87 -11.99
C ASP A 85 0.75 -5.08 -11.84
N THR A 86 1.15 -6.25 -12.34
CA THR A 86 0.35 -7.47 -12.22
C THR A 86 0.08 -7.83 -10.76
N MET A 87 1.13 -7.83 -9.94
CA MET A 87 1.00 -8.12 -8.52
C MET A 87 0.10 -7.11 -7.81
N ILE A 88 0.31 -5.82 -8.06
CA ILE A 88 -0.47 -4.77 -7.41
C ILE A 88 -1.94 -4.88 -7.77
N ARG A 89 -2.27 -5.17 -9.02
CA ARG A 89 -3.66 -5.37 -9.44
C ARG A 89 -4.28 -6.57 -8.76
N GLU A 90 -3.63 -7.71 -8.79
CA GLU A 90 -4.17 -8.96 -8.22
C GLU A 90 -4.34 -8.88 -6.71
N ARG A 91 -3.36 -8.27 -6.00
CA ARG A 91 -3.33 -8.28 -4.54
C ARG A 91 -4.09 -7.13 -3.91
N PHE A 92 -4.30 -6.05 -4.65
CA PHE A 92 -4.86 -4.84 -4.09
C PHE A 92 -5.98 -4.25 -4.94
N VAL A 93 -5.67 -3.80 -6.16
CA VAL A 93 -6.63 -3.02 -6.97
C VAL A 93 -7.91 -3.81 -7.26
N ASP A 94 -7.81 -5.08 -7.59
CA ASP A 94 -8.97 -5.91 -7.92
C ASP A 94 -9.89 -6.19 -6.74
N HIS A 95 -9.43 -5.87 -5.53
CA HIS A 95 -10.23 -6.03 -4.29
C HIS A 95 -10.83 -4.70 -3.80
N ARG A 96 -10.55 -3.62 -4.49
CA ARG A 96 -11.04 -2.26 -4.17
C ARG A 96 -11.69 -1.62 -5.40
#